data_9c65d187b7a410524b37d3e6a07a788f
#
_entry.id   9c65d187b7a410524b37d3e6a07a788f
#
_cell.length_a   1.000
_cell.length_b   1.000
_cell.length_c   1.000
_cell.angle_alpha   90.00
_cell.angle_beta   90.00
_cell.angle_gamma   90.00
#
_symmetry.space_group_name_H-M   'P 1'
#
loop_
_entity.id
_entity.type
_entity.pdbx_description
1 polymer ?
#
loop_
_entity_poly.entity_id
_entity_poly.type
_entity_poly.pdbx_seq_one_letter_code
_entity_poly.pdbx_strand_id
1 'polypeptide(L)'
;MKPITLIFILIFIPNISFSQKSEVKVIEDLILEQKYFLADSILKEKILNNNRVSSELTFLFGKNSFFLEKYEQSINWLNKYLELKGESGIFSDESIKFLELSNSKNLIENSKNIENVYVELYSYNYIDCQNNRKVCPICKGTSVMIIETDVSKIYKTCPFSDNKGFLTCDEYNQFLRGKLKPKTSN
;
A
#
# COMPACT_ATOMS: atom_id res chain seq x y z
N MET A 1 -8.57 -29.87 69.62
CA MET A 1 -7.94 -29.79 68.30
C MET A 1 -8.93 -29.13 67.36
N LYS A 2 -8.70 -27.86 66.92
CA LYS A 2 -9.57 -27.13 66.01
C LYS A 2 -9.00 -27.27 64.63
N PRO A 3 -9.74 -27.59 63.52
CA PRO A 3 -9.24 -27.60 62.19
C PRO A 3 -9.16 -26.18 61.66
N ILE A 4 -7.97 -25.83 61.14
CA ILE A 4 -7.70 -24.57 60.41
C ILE A 4 -8.16 -24.77 58.97
N THR A 5 -9.25 -24.11 58.61
CA THR A 5 -9.77 -24.08 57.22
C THR A 5 -8.95 -23.09 56.42
N LEU A 6 -8.08 -23.60 55.53
CA LEU A 6 -7.31 -22.80 54.60
C LEU A 6 -8.22 -22.36 53.45
N ILE A 7 -8.63 -21.08 53.44
CA ILE A 7 -9.38 -20.47 52.36
C ILE A 7 -8.38 -20.07 51.27
N PHE A 8 -8.33 -20.83 50.16
CA PHE A 8 -7.62 -20.47 48.94
C PHE A 8 -8.43 -19.39 48.20
N ILE A 9 -8.04 -18.14 48.34
CA ILE A 9 -8.55 -17.05 47.52
C ILE A 9 -7.88 -17.13 46.14
N LEU A 10 -8.61 -17.67 45.17
CA LEU A 10 -8.26 -17.61 43.74
C LEU A 10 -8.42 -16.16 43.27
N ILE A 11 -7.29 -15.42 43.22
CA ILE A 11 -7.23 -14.10 42.62
C ILE A 11 -7.22 -14.31 41.09
N PHE A 12 -8.40 -14.20 40.48
CA PHE A 12 -8.57 -14.13 39.05
C PHE A 12 -8.05 -12.75 38.61
N ILE A 13 -6.89 -12.70 38.01
CA ILE A 13 -6.33 -11.46 37.41
C ILE A 13 -6.84 -11.36 35.97
N PRO A 14 -7.75 -10.44 35.65
CA PRO A 14 -8.11 -10.16 34.25
C PRO A 14 -7.11 -9.17 33.67
N ASN A 15 -5.97 -9.64 33.19
CA ASN A 15 -4.89 -8.79 32.68
C ASN A 15 -4.54 -9.06 31.21
N ILE A 16 -5.50 -9.01 30.29
CA ILE A 16 -5.12 -9.13 28.86
C ILE A 16 -5.72 -8.03 27.95
N SER A 17 -6.71 -7.26 28.42
CA SER A 17 -7.41 -6.30 27.55
C SER A 17 -6.87 -4.87 27.57
N PHE A 18 -5.95 -4.52 28.46
CA PHE A 18 -5.53 -3.13 28.66
C PHE A 18 -4.44 -2.65 27.69
N SER A 19 -3.63 -3.58 27.15
CA SER A 19 -2.49 -3.23 26.30
C SER A 19 -2.90 -2.75 24.90
N GLN A 20 -3.85 -3.41 24.24
CA GLN A 20 -4.23 -3.07 22.86
C GLN A 20 -4.95 -1.72 22.74
N LYS A 21 -5.79 -1.37 23.71
CA LYS A 21 -6.52 -0.10 23.67
C LYS A 21 -5.62 1.12 23.85
N SER A 22 -4.50 0.97 24.59
CA SER A 22 -3.52 2.04 24.74
C SER A 22 -2.68 2.28 23.47
N GLU A 23 -2.36 1.25 22.71
CA GLU A 23 -1.53 1.33 21.52
C GLU A 23 -2.27 1.98 20.33
N VAL A 24 -3.52 1.61 20.08
CA VAL A 24 -4.38 2.26 19.09
C VAL A 24 -4.49 3.75 19.37
N LYS A 25 -4.69 4.11 20.63
CA LYS A 25 -4.78 5.51 21.04
C LYS A 25 -3.48 6.29 20.80
N VAL A 26 -2.34 5.68 21.05
CA VAL A 26 -1.03 6.33 20.76
C VAL A 26 -0.91 6.66 19.27
N ILE A 27 -1.32 5.74 18.39
CA ILE A 27 -1.29 5.98 16.94
C ILE A 27 -2.29 7.07 16.54
N GLU A 28 -3.49 7.07 17.11
CA GLU A 28 -4.48 8.14 16.87
C GLU A 28 -3.93 9.51 17.30
N ASP A 29 -3.34 9.60 18.48
CA ASP A 29 -2.77 10.83 19.00
C ASP A 29 -1.62 11.33 18.08
N LEU A 30 -0.76 10.43 17.59
CA LEU A 30 0.29 10.78 16.63
C LEU A 30 -0.27 11.32 15.31
N ILE A 31 -1.36 10.74 14.79
CA ILE A 31 -2.03 11.22 13.57
C ILE A 31 -2.64 12.60 13.82
N LEU A 32 -3.28 12.82 14.99
CA LEU A 32 -3.84 14.11 15.38
C LEU A 32 -2.75 15.19 15.52
N GLU A 33 -1.59 14.81 16.03
CA GLU A 33 -0.40 15.69 16.15
C GLU A 33 0.35 15.86 14.81
N GLN A 34 -0.17 15.34 13.70
CA GLN A 34 0.44 15.37 12.36
C GLN A 34 1.83 14.70 12.28
N LYS A 35 2.13 13.80 13.22
CA LYS A 35 3.37 12.99 13.24
C LYS A 35 3.23 11.73 12.38
N TYR A 36 2.83 11.90 11.13
CA TYR A 36 2.45 10.82 10.23
C TYR A 36 3.55 9.78 9.97
N PHE A 37 4.81 10.21 9.85
CA PHE A 37 5.93 9.27 9.64
C PHE A 37 6.17 8.38 10.84
N LEU A 38 6.02 8.90 12.06
CA LEU A 38 6.16 8.12 13.28
C LEU A 38 4.99 7.13 13.42
N ALA A 39 3.76 7.58 13.15
CA ALA A 39 2.60 6.71 13.11
C ALA A 39 2.76 5.59 12.08
N ASP A 40 3.28 5.86 10.87
CA ASP A 40 3.55 4.88 9.81
C ASP A 40 4.54 3.81 10.27
N SER A 41 5.61 4.21 10.97
CA SER A 41 6.62 3.28 11.48
C SER A 41 6.03 2.32 12.51
N ILE A 42 5.24 2.84 13.46
CA ILE A 42 4.59 2.03 14.48
C ILE A 42 3.53 1.10 13.86
N LEU A 43 2.71 1.62 12.92
CA LEU A 43 1.71 0.83 12.21
C LEU A 43 2.34 -0.34 11.44
N LYS A 44 3.45 -0.09 10.74
CA LYS A 44 4.19 -1.13 10.01
C LYS A 44 4.75 -2.19 10.94
N GLU A 45 5.37 -1.78 12.04
CA GLU A 45 5.87 -2.71 13.06
C GLU A 45 4.76 -3.61 13.61
N LYS A 46 3.60 -3.02 13.92
CA LYS A 46 2.45 -3.77 14.43
C LYS A 46 1.90 -4.77 13.42
N ILE A 47 1.84 -4.41 12.15
CA ILE A 47 1.38 -5.31 11.10
C ILE A 47 2.35 -6.46 10.87
N LEU A 48 3.66 -6.19 10.89
CA LEU A 48 4.68 -7.22 10.71
C LEU A 48 4.71 -8.23 11.88
N ASN A 49 4.46 -7.76 13.10
CA ASN A 49 4.55 -8.58 14.31
C ASN A 49 3.26 -9.32 14.66
N ASN A 50 2.13 -8.96 14.04
CA ASN A 50 0.84 -9.55 14.35
C ASN A 50 0.31 -10.42 13.20
N ASN A 51 -0.01 -11.68 13.49
CA ASN A 51 -0.67 -12.58 12.55
C ASN A 51 -2.11 -12.13 12.18
N ARG A 52 -2.72 -11.24 12.95
CA ARG A 52 -4.04 -10.66 12.71
C ARG A 52 -4.02 -9.18 12.99
N VAL A 53 -4.36 -8.39 11.97
CA VAL A 53 -4.47 -6.93 12.09
C VAL A 53 -5.90 -6.59 12.50
N SER A 54 -6.07 -5.78 13.56
CA SER A 54 -7.38 -5.33 13.98
C SER A 54 -7.98 -4.36 12.96
N SER A 55 -9.30 -4.27 12.91
CA SER A 55 -10.00 -3.34 12.02
C SER A 55 -9.62 -1.89 12.29
N GLU A 56 -9.44 -1.53 13.55
CA GLU A 56 -9.02 -0.19 13.95
C GLU A 56 -7.64 0.16 13.38
N LEU A 57 -6.70 -0.78 13.41
CA LEU A 57 -5.37 -0.59 12.81
C LEU A 57 -5.44 -0.48 11.28
N THR A 58 -6.34 -1.24 10.61
CA THR A 58 -6.52 -1.10 9.15
C THR A 58 -7.03 0.28 8.78
N PHE A 59 -8.01 0.81 9.53
CA PHE A 59 -8.51 2.16 9.36
C PHE A 59 -7.41 3.22 9.58
N LEU A 60 -6.71 3.16 10.72
CA LEU A 60 -5.67 4.12 11.04
C LEU A 60 -4.52 4.12 10.02
N PHE A 61 -4.18 2.92 9.51
CA PHE A 61 -3.16 2.83 8.47
C PHE A 61 -3.62 3.45 7.15
N GLY A 62 -4.87 3.22 6.76
CA GLY A 62 -5.46 3.86 5.58
C GLY A 62 -5.48 5.38 5.71
N LYS A 63 -5.98 5.89 6.85
CA LYS A 63 -6.03 7.32 7.16
C LYS A 63 -4.63 7.96 7.19
N ASN A 64 -3.67 7.33 7.86
CA ASN A 64 -2.29 7.83 7.92
C ASN A 64 -1.62 7.83 6.53
N SER A 65 -1.87 6.80 5.73
CA SER A 65 -1.37 6.72 4.36
C SER A 65 -1.88 7.86 3.48
N PHE A 66 -3.13 8.29 3.67
CA PHE A 66 -3.67 9.46 2.97
C PHE A 66 -2.89 10.73 3.28
N PHE A 67 -2.61 10.99 4.56
CA PHE A 67 -1.84 12.17 4.97
C PHE A 67 -0.35 12.12 4.54
N LEU A 68 0.17 10.93 4.29
CA LEU A 68 1.50 10.72 3.71
C LEU A 68 1.50 10.76 2.17
N GLU A 69 0.37 11.12 1.55
CA GLU A 69 0.18 11.15 0.09
C GLU A 69 0.39 9.79 -0.60
N LYS A 70 0.33 8.69 0.17
CA LYS A 70 0.38 7.31 -0.33
C LYS A 70 -1.02 6.83 -0.68
N TYR A 71 -1.62 7.43 -1.70
CA TYR A 71 -3.05 7.28 -1.99
C TYR A 71 -3.46 5.84 -2.33
N GLU A 72 -2.66 5.13 -3.11
CA GLU A 72 -2.93 3.72 -3.43
C GLU A 72 -2.91 2.83 -2.17
N GLN A 73 -1.94 3.05 -1.28
CA GLN A 73 -1.88 2.35 0.01
C GLN A 73 -3.08 2.70 0.89
N SER A 74 -3.49 3.97 0.92
CA SER A 74 -4.68 4.43 1.63
C SER A 74 -5.93 3.69 1.14
N ILE A 75 -6.15 3.65 -0.19
CA ILE A 75 -7.28 2.95 -0.82
C ILE A 75 -7.31 1.48 -0.37
N ASN A 76 -6.18 0.78 -0.42
CA ASN A 76 -6.12 -0.64 -0.08
C ASN A 76 -6.48 -0.89 1.39
N TRP A 77 -5.97 -0.09 2.32
CA TRP A 77 -6.24 -0.27 3.75
C TRP A 77 -7.65 0.13 4.15
N LEU A 78 -8.21 1.20 3.57
CA LEU A 78 -9.59 1.63 3.83
C LEU A 78 -10.60 0.62 3.28
N ASN A 79 -10.37 0.08 2.08
CA ASN A 79 -11.17 -1.02 1.54
C ASN A 79 -11.10 -2.25 2.45
N LYS A 80 -9.91 -2.57 2.99
CA LYS A 80 -9.78 -3.68 3.94
C LYS A 80 -10.58 -3.46 5.21
N TYR A 81 -10.63 -2.22 5.73
CA TYR A 81 -11.49 -1.90 6.86
C TYR A 81 -12.97 -2.13 6.53
N LEU A 82 -13.44 -1.63 5.38
CA LEU A 82 -14.84 -1.80 4.95
C LEU A 82 -15.19 -3.27 4.69
N GLU A 83 -14.24 -4.07 4.17
CA GLU A 83 -14.41 -5.52 4.04
C GLU A 83 -14.63 -6.20 5.41
N LEU A 84 -13.89 -5.77 6.44
CA LEU A 84 -13.96 -6.36 7.77
C LEU A 84 -15.18 -5.91 8.59
N LYS A 85 -15.65 -4.67 8.42
CA LYS A 85 -16.69 -4.05 9.28
C LYS A 85 -17.98 -3.69 8.54
N GLY A 86 -17.95 -3.66 7.21
CA GLY A 86 -19.09 -3.21 6.41
C GLY A 86 -19.40 -1.72 6.62
N GLU A 87 -20.60 -1.31 6.25
CA GLU A 87 -21.07 0.08 6.35
C GLU A 87 -21.42 0.50 7.79
N SER A 88 -21.63 -0.45 8.70
CA SER A 88 -22.02 -0.19 10.09
C SER A 88 -20.86 -0.09 11.08
N GLY A 89 -19.62 -0.16 10.61
CA GLY A 89 -18.43 0.00 11.44
C GLY A 89 -18.28 1.43 11.97
N ILE A 90 -17.67 1.58 13.15
CA ILE A 90 -17.51 2.89 13.83
C ILE A 90 -16.78 3.91 12.94
N PHE A 91 -15.85 3.47 12.09
CA PHE A 91 -15.07 4.32 11.19
C PHE A 91 -15.51 4.20 9.72
N SER A 92 -16.68 3.62 9.43
CA SER A 92 -17.08 3.36 8.03
C SER A 92 -17.32 4.63 7.24
N ASP A 93 -18.04 5.61 7.81
CA ASP A 93 -18.27 6.91 7.15
C ASP A 93 -16.96 7.65 6.88
N GLU A 94 -16.06 7.64 7.87
CA GLU A 94 -14.75 8.28 7.72
C GLU A 94 -13.87 7.52 6.71
N SER A 95 -13.97 6.20 6.67
CA SER A 95 -13.26 5.36 5.69
C SER A 95 -13.74 5.65 4.26
N ILE A 96 -15.04 5.75 4.04
CA ILE A 96 -15.62 6.09 2.74
C ILE A 96 -15.14 7.47 2.30
N LYS A 97 -15.18 8.46 3.19
CA LYS A 97 -14.71 9.81 2.88
C LYS A 97 -13.23 9.83 2.46
N PHE A 98 -12.35 9.19 3.22
CA PHE A 98 -10.93 9.13 2.88
C PHE A 98 -10.67 8.29 1.62
N LEU A 99 -11.49 7.28 1.36
CA LEU A 99 -11.42 6.47 0.14
C LEU A 99 -11.73 7.32 -1.10
N GLU A 100 -12.80 8.12 -1.06
CA GLU A 100 -13.16 9.04 -2.15
C GLU A 100 -12.06 10.07 -2.39
N LEU A 101 -11.53 10.69 -1.32
CA LEU A 101 -10.43 11.63 -1.42
C LEU A 101 -9.16 10.99 -1.99
N SER A 102 -8.81 9.78 -1.53
CA SER A 102 -7.65 9.04 -2.02
C SER A 102 -7.79 8.68 -3.50
N ASN A 103 -8.96 8.22 -3.93
CA ASN A 103 -9.23 7.91 -5.33
C ASN A 103 -9.09 9.16 -6.21
N SER A 104 -9.67 10.28 -5.78
CA SER A 104 -9.57 11.56 -6.50
C SER A 104 -8.11 12.03 -6.65
N LYS A 105 -7.34 11.98 -5.56
CA LYS A 105 -5.93 12.38 -5.56
C LYS A 105 -5.07 11.43 -6.40
N ASN A 106 -5.29 10.12 -6.30
CA ASN A 106 -4.58 9.11 -7.08
C ASN A 106 -4.83 9.25 -8.59
N LEU A 107 -6.07 9.59 -9.00
CA LEU A 107 -6.38 9.89 -10.39
C LEU A 107 -5.64 11.12 -10.89
N ILE A 108 -5.56 12.19 -10.09
CA ILE A 108 -4.81 13.41 -10.44
C ILE A 108 -3.32 13.12 -10.58
N GLU A 109 -2.73 12.36 -9.67
CA GLU A 109 -1.33 11.98 -9.72
C GLU A 109 -1.03 11.10 -10.93
N ASN A 110 -1.86 10.10 -11.19
CA ASN A 110 -1.74 9.26 -12.37
C ASN A 110 -1.92 10.04 -13.68
N SER A 111 -2.82 11.04 -13.75
CA SER A 111 -2.98 11.88 -14.92
C SER A 111 -1.77 12.75 -15.20
N LYS A 112 -1.14 13.32 -14.17
CA LYS A 112 0.12 14.07 -14.30
C LYS A 112 1.27 13.17 -14.79
N ASN A 113 1.33 11.94 -14.31
CA ASN A 113 2.32 10.96 -14.75
C ASN A 113 2.10 10.57 -16.22
N ILE A 114 0.83 10.45 -16.67
CA ILE A 114 0.48 10.19 -18.07
C ILE A 114 0.88 11.39 -18.93
N GLU A 115 0.63 12.62 -18.51
CA GLU A 115 1.00 13.81 -19.26
C GLU A 115 2.52 13.94 -19.41
N ASN A 116 3.29 13.67 -18.38
CA ASN A 116 4.75 13.64 -18.45
C ASN A 116 5.25 12.53 -19.40
N VAL A 117 4.62 11.35 -19.39
CA VAL A 117 4.94 10.26 -20.32
C VAL A 117 4.57 10.66 -21.75
N TYR A 118 3.45 11.38 -21.96
CA TYR A 118 3.06 11.88 -23.28
C TYR A 118 4.05 12.88 -23.84
N VAL A 119 4.53 13.82 -23.04
CA VAL A 119 5.56 14.79 -23.44
C VAL A 119 6.87 14.09 -23.78
N GLU A 120 7.29 13.09 -23.01
CA GLU A 120 8.47 12.27 -23.31
C GLU A 120 8.27 11.39 -24.57
N LEU A 121 7.09 10.81 -24.78
CA LEU A 121 6.76 9.96 -25.93
C LEU A 121 6.84 10.72 -27.28
N TYR A 122 6.50 12.00 -27.30
CA TYR A 122 6.55 12.83 -28.51
C TYR A 122 7.87 13.59 -28.68
N SER A 123 8.79 13.50 -27.70
CA SER A 123 10.13 14.03 -27.83
C SER A 123 10.96 13.15 -28.79
N TYR A 124 11.32 13.69 -29.97
CA TYR A 124 12.21 13.00 -30.90
C TYR A 124 13.67 13.00 -30.43
N ASN A 125 13.98 13.67 -29.34
CA ASN A 125 15.31 13.74 -28.79
C ASN A 125 15.63 12.48 -27.96
N TYR A 126 16.86 12.00 -28.10
CA TYR A 126 17.37 10.92 -27.26
C TYR A 126 17.47 11.40 -25.80
N ILE A 127 16.88 10.66 -24.90
CA ILE A 127 16.94 10.96 -23.49
C ILE A 127 18.20 10.35 -22.90
N ASP A 128 19.09 11.19 -22.37
CA ASP A 128 20.25 10.71 -21.60
C ASP A 128 19.82 10.28 -20.20
N CYS A 129 19.96 9.01 -19.91
CA CYS A 129 19.59 8.43 -18.62
C CYS A 129 20.72 8.49 -17.58
N GLN A 130 21.83 9.17 -17.87
CA GLN A 130 22.97 9.28 -16.95
C GLN A 130 23.41 7.90 -16.40
N ASN A 131 23.50 6.89 -17.25
CA ASN A 131 23.79 5.49 -16.91
C ASN A 131 22.79 4.80 -15.99
N ASN A 132 21.63 5.40 -15.69
CA ASN A 132 20.59 4.79 -14.90
C ASN A 132 19.64 3.96 -15.76
N ARG A 133 19.27 2.79 -15.25
CA ARG A 133 18.18 2.00 -15.82
C ARG A 133 16.84 2.70 -15.56
N LYS A 134 15.93 2.58 -16.51
CA LYS A 134 14.58 3.13 -16.41
C LYS A 134 13.59 2.02 -16.08
N VAL A 135 12.61 2.35 -15.26
CA VAL A 135 11.49 1.44 -14.98
C VAL A 135 10.75 1.14 -16.29
N CYS A 136 10.50 -0.12 -16.57
CA CYS A 136 9.76 -0.51 -17.76
C CYS A 136 8.32 -0.01 -17.67
N PRO A 137 7.84 0.84 -18.59
CA PRO A 137 6.48 1.39 -18.54
C PRO A 137 5.39 0.34 -18.74
N ILE A 138 5.71 -0.80 -19.38
CA ILE A 138 4.76 -1.85 -19.70
C ILE A 138 4.42 -2.67 -18.44
N CYS A 139 5.41 -3.12 -17.68
CA CYS A 139 5.22 -3.87 -16.45
C CYS A 139 5.34 -3.03 -15.18
N LYS A 140 5.60 -1.73 -15.31
CA LYS A 140 5.74 -0.79 -14.18
C LYS A 140 6.73 -1.27 -13.10
N GLY A 141 7.80 -1.91 -13.54
CA GLY A 141 8.85 -2.41 -12.63
C GLY A 141 8.57 -3.78 -11.99
N THR A 142 7.44 -4.42 -12.29
CA THR A 142 7.06 -5.70 -11.67
C THR A 142 7.64 -6.93 -12.38
N SER A 143 8.22 -6.77 -13.58
CA SER A 143 8.62 -7.85 -14.50
C SER A 143 7.46 -8.72 -15.00
N VAL A 144 6.22 -8.43 -14.60
CA VAL A 144 5.03 -9.22 -14.92
C VAL A 144 3.99 -8.35 -15.60
N MET A 145 3.42 -8.85 -16.69
CA MET A 145 2.24 -8.28 -17.32
C MET A 145 0.99 -9.02 -16.83
N ILE A 146 -0.02 -8.25 -16.46
CA ILE A 146 -1.33 -8.78 -16.10
C ILE A 146 -2.25 -8.56 -17.28
N ILE A 147 -2.75 -9.64 -17.86
CA ILE A 147 -3.74 -9.61 -18.93
C ILE A 147 -5.08 -9.96 -18.30
N GLU A 148 -5.97 -9.00 -18.24
CA GLU A 148 -7.33 -9.19 -17.75
C GLU A 148 -8.22 -9.67 -18.89
N THR A 149 -8.89 -10.79 -18.65
CA THR A 149 -9.94 -11.32 -19.53
C THR A 149 -11.26 -11.27 -18.75
N ASP A 150 -12.38 -11.39 -19.43
CA ASP A 150 -13.73 -11.36 -18.80
C ASP A 150 -13.92 -12.42 -17.70
N VAL A 151 -13.07 -13.44 -17.66
CA VAL A 151 -13.22 -14.60 -16.76
C VAL A 151 -12.04 -14.75 -15.81
N SER A 152 -10.85 -14.20 -16.13
CA SER A 152 -9.62 -14.46 -15.37
C SER A 152 -8.54 -13.42 -15.60
N LYS A 153 -7.56 -13.37 -14.66
CA LYS A 153 -6.31 -12.62 -14.81
C LYS A 153 -5.20 -13.60 -15.17
N ILE A 154 -4.52 -13.31 -16.27
CA ILE A 154 -3.37 -14.11 -16.73
C ILE A 154 -2.10 -13.32 -16.45
N TYR A 155 -1.15 -13.95 -15.77
CA TYR A 155 0.15 -13.37 -15.45
C TYR A 155 1.21 -13.90 -16.41
N LYS A 156 1.91 -13.01 -17.09
CA LYS A 156 2.99 -13.36 -18.03
C LYS A 156 4.24 -12.55 -17.70
N THR A 157 5.41 -13.16 -17.84
CA THR A 157 6.67 -12.41 -17.75
C THR A 157 6.69 -11.30 -18.79
N CYS A 158 7.12 -10.11 -18.41
CA CYS A 158 7.23 -9.00 -19.33
C CYS A 158 8.35 -9.29 -20.35
N PRO A 159 8.05 -9.35 -21.65
CA PRO A 159 9.06 -9.69 -22.65
C PRO A 159 9.99 -8.52 -22.97
N PHE A 160 9.74 -7.33 -22.45
CA PHE A 160 10.50 -6.13 -22.76
C PHE A 160 11.55 -5.79 -21.70
N SER A 161 11.24 -6.03 -20.43
CA SER A 161 12.12 -5.69 -19.31
C SER A 161 13.13 -6.80 -18.98
N ASP A 162 14.10 -6.48 -18.14
CA ASP A 162 14.88 -7.49 -17.44
C ASP A 162 14.04 -8.17 -16.35
N ASN A 163 14.66 -9.14 -15.63
CA ASN A 163 14.01 -9.88 -14.54
C ASN A 163 13.66 -9.02 -13.32
N LYS A 164 14.09 -7.76 -13.30
CA LYS A 164 13.81 -6.78 -12.24
C LYS A 164 12.84 -5.68 -12.68
N GLY A 165 12.30 -5.77 -13.90
CA GLY A 165 11.35 -4.81 -14.43
C GLY A 165 11.96 -3.53 -14.99
N PHE A 166 13.25 -3.51 -15.33
CA PHE A 166 13.94 -2.35 -15.84
C PHE A 166 14.31 -2.50 -17.31
N LEU A 167 14.47 -1.34 -17.98
CA LEU A 167 15.03 -1.19 -19.31
C LEU A 167 16.41 -0.53 -19.21
N THR A 168 17.31 -0.83 -20.14
CA THR A 168 18.48 0.01 -20.38
C THR A 168 18.04 1.36 -20.95
N CYS A 169 18.92 2.35 -20.96
CA CYS A 169 18.59 3.65 -21.55
C CYS A 169 18.25 3.55 -23.04
N ASP A 170 18.99 2.73 -23.79
CA ASP A 170 18.70 2.50 -25.21
C ASP A 170 17.35 1.83 -25.43
N GLU A 171 17.04 0.80 -24.63
CA GLU A 171 15.72 0.13 -24.66
C GLU A 171 14.59 1.10 -24.33
N TYR A 172 14.78 1.99 -23.35
CA TYR A 172 13.81 3.00 -23.00
C TYR A 172 13.60 4.02 -24.13
N ASN A 173 14.67 4.48 -24.75
CA ASN A 173 14.59 5.35 -25.91
C ASN A 173 13.95 4.66 -27.12
N GLN A 174 14.20 3.35 -27.31
CA GLN A 174 13.51 2.55 -28.35
C GLN A 174 12.00 2.42 -28.03
N PHE A 175 11.64 2.24 -26.74
CA PHE A 175 10.24 2.20 -26.33
C PHE A 175 9.53 3.52 -26.66
N LEU A 176 10.12 4.67 -26.29
CA LEU A 176 9.56 5.99 -26.57
C LEU A 176 9.32 6.25 -28.05
N ARG A 177 10.14 5.62 -28.91
CA ARG A 177 10.02 5.71 -30.38
C ARG A 177 9.12 4.63 -31.00
N GLY A 178 8.49 3.77 -30.17
CA GLY A 178 7.70 2.64 -30.64
C GLY A 178 8.50 1.56 -31.36
N LYS A 179 9.84 1.49 -31.15
CA LYS A 179 10.76 0.57 -31.83
C LYS A 179 11.26 -0.57 -30.95
N LEU A 180 10.93 -0.57 -29.66
CA LEU A 180 11.34 -1.62 -28.73
C LEU A 180 10.72 -2.95 -29.11
N LYS A 181 11.54 -3.95 -29.33
CA LYS A 181 11.10 -5.32 -29.64
C LYS A 181 11.11 -6.18 -28.37
N PRO A 182 10.19 -7.16 -28.29
CA PRO A 182 10.24 -8.15 -27.22
C PRO A 182 11.57 -8.91 -27.22
N LYS A 183 12.12 -9.19 -26.05
CA LYS A 183 13.28 -10.05 -25.88
C LYS A 183 12.84 -11.48 -26.25
N THR A 184 13.54 -12.11 -27.17
CA THR A 184 13.33 -13.53 -27.45
C THR A 184 13.77 -14.31 -26.22
N SER A 185 12.84 -15.10 -25.65
CA SER A 185 13.19 -16.10 -24.66
C SER A 185 14.08 -17.16 -25.32
N ASN A 186 15.34 -17.19 -24.95
CA ASN A 186 16.19 -18.36 -25.23
C ASN A 186 15.79 -19.51 -24.33
#